data_311a98477e4f51c846e5f8e6ba1044dc
#
_entry.id   311a98477e4f51c846e5f8e6ba1044dc
#
_cell.length_a   1.000
_cell.length_b   1.000
_cell.length_c   1.000
_cell.angle_alpha   90.00
_cell.angle_beta   90.00
_cell.angle_gamma   90.00
#
_symmetry.space_group_name_H-M   'P 1'
#
loop_
_entity.id
_entity.type
_entity.pdbx_description
1 polymer ?
#
loop_
_entity_poly.entity_id
_entity_poly.type
_entity_poly.pdbx_seq_one_letter_code
_entity_poly.pdbx_strand_id
1 'polypeptide(L)'
;MTQHSIKTLVAGQSTLGEWALSLLGIGSALRKRWKWWLLVTFLGMAAGLVYGYMHPQKFKATLIIAVEDDDSNGWQNLLQQFGIDVGGNNPGGIFKGESLVRLFTTRNQVERTLLQEVTFADGQTEILANRIFQQTPFAEKPIFSDLTFSEDRDSFSPLQDSALMLLYHYTVEEVIAADKPERKLSLIQLTAVHPDKYIAQALTEELIEQTSEYYVELLTKKARLNMKVLQREADSVRILMNANLRIIQNVPPKEHQSFLKYLRIF
;
A
#
# COMPACT_ATOMS: atom_id res chain seq x y z
N MET A 1 -8.24 -11.45 -82.99
CA MET A 1 -8.54 -10.85 -81.68
C MET A 1 -9.34 -11.82 -80.92
N THR A 2 -8.82 -12.41 -79.85
CA THR A 2 -9.43 -13.23 -78.82
C THR A 2 -8.67 -14.50 -78.46
N GLN A 3 -7.42 -14.34 -77.97
CA GLN A 3 -6.71 -15.42 -77.26
C GLN A 3 -5.87 -14.96 -76.07
N HIS A 4 -6.19 -13.80 -75.50
CA HIS A 4 -5.35 -13.26 -74.41
C HIS A 4 -6.09 -13.18 -73.04
N SER A 5 -7.31 -13.72 -72.96
CA SER A 5 -8.15 -13.50 -71.75
C SER A 5 -8.42 -14.71 -70.85
N ILE A 6 -7.78 -15.86 -71.12
CA ILE A 6 -8.04 -17.10 -70.34
C ILE A 6 -6.86 -17.49 -69.42
N LYS A 7 -5.71 -16.79 -69.50
CA LYS A 7 -4.52 -17.14 -68.70
C LYS A 7 -4.45 -16.50 -67.30
N THR A 8 -5.35 -15.63 -66.93
CA THR A 8 -5.30 -14.90 -65.62
C THR A 8 -6.27 -15.40 -64.56
N LEU A 9 -7.02 -16.47 -64.81
CA LEU A 9 -7.99 -16.99 -63.82
C LEU A 9 -7.61 -18.32 -63.17
N VAL A 10 -6.41 -18.88 -63.44
CA VAL A 10 -5.93 -20.13 -62.81
C VAL A 10 -4.86 -19.94 -61.76
N ALA A 11 -4.53 -18.72 -61.37
CA ALA A 11 -3.50 -18.41 -60.38
C ALA A 11 -4.08 -18.20 -58.97
N GLY A 12 -4.97 -19.07 -58.50
CA GLY A 12 -5.59 -18.86 -57.19
C GLY A 12 -6.06 -20.11 -56.45
N GLN A 13 -5.82 -21.30 -56.97
CA GLN A 13 -6.12 -22.53 -56.24
C GLN A 13 -4.82 -23.31 -56.01
N SER A 14 -4.12 -22.93 -54.92
CA SER A 14 -3.18 -23.87 -54.31
C SER A 14 -3.97 -25.07 -53.81
N THR A 15 -3.97 -26.11 -54.62
CA THR A 15 -4.71 -27.35 -54.33
C THR A 15 -4.14 -27.96 -53.05
N LEU A 16 -5.00 -28.51 -52.17
CA LEU A 16 -4.60 -29.21 -50.94
C LEU A 16 -3.46 -30.22 -51.22
N GLY A 17 -3.34 -30.71 -52.44
CA GLY A 17 -2.21 -31.55 -52.90
C GLY A 17 -0.87 -30.87 -52.91
N GLU A 18 -0.75 -29.59 -53.29
CA GLU A 18 0.54 -28.87 -53.28
C GLU A 18 1.02 -28.62 -51.83
N TRP A 19 0.11 -28.33 -50.93
CA TRP A 19 0.43 -28.24 -49.47
C TRP A 19 0.88 -29.62 -48.94
N ALA A 20 0.22 -30.69 -49.31
CA ALA A 20 0.60 -32.05 -48.92
C ALA A 20 1.98 -32.45 -49.45
N LEU A 21 2.28 -32.12 -50.73
CA LEU A 21 3.59 -32.35 -51.33
C LEU A 21 4.69 -31.51 -50.71
N SER A 22 4.43 -30.27 -50.38
CA SER A 22 5.39 -29.42 -49.68
C SER A 22 5.67 -29.91 -48.24
N LEU A 23 4.64 -30.41 -47.51
CA LEU A 23 4.80 -31.06 -46.20
C LEU A 23 5.61 -32.36 -46.27
N LEU A 24 5.41 -33.19 -47.31
CA LEU A 24 6.22 -34.38 -47.55
C LEU A 24 7.67 -34.06 -47.91
N GLY A 25 7.90 -32.97 -48.66
CA GLY A 25 9.24 -32.44 -48.97
C GLY A 25 9.97 -31.98 -47.70
N ILE A 26 9.28 -31.31 -46.80
CA ILE A 26 9.80 -30.90 -45.50
C ILE A 26 10.14 -32.12 -44.62
N GLY A 27 9.28 -33.15 -44.63
CA GLY A 27 9.51 -34.40 -43.89
C GLY A 27 10.77 -35.14 -44.35
N SER A 28 11.05 -35.18 -45.67
CA SER A 28 12.26 -35.81 -46.21
C SER A 28 13.54 -35.03 -45.90
N ALA A 29 13.49 -33.68 -45.91
CA ALA A 29 14.58 -32.85 -45.51
C ALA A 29 14.88 -32.92 -43.98
N LEU A 30 13.82 -33.06 -43.17
CA LEU A 30 13.95 -33.28 -41.73
C LEU A 30 14.66 -34.62 -41.47
N ARG A 31 14.26 -35.67 -42.16
CA ARG A 31 14.83 -37.03 -42.01
C ARG A 31 16.32 -37.08 -42.36
N LYS A 32 16.76 -36.28 -43.35
CA LYS A 32 18.16 -36.24 -43.76
C LYS A 32 19.04 -35.46 -42.76
N ARG A 33 18.47 -34.52 -42.06
CA ARG A 33 19.19 -33.67 -41.09
C ARG A 33 18.68 -33.86 -39.63
N TRP A 34 18.11 -34.99 -39.32
CA TRP A 34 17.51 -35.22 -37.99
C TRP A 34 18.46 -35.02 -36.82
N LYS A 35 19.76 -35.30 -37.03
CA LYS A 35 20.80 -35.07 -35.99
C LYS A 35 20.94 -33.59 -35.63
N TRP A 36 20.78 -32.69 -36.61
CA TRP A 36 20.80 -31.29 -36.37
C TRP A 36 19.58 -30.81 -35.59
N TRP A 37 18.42 -31.37 -35.92
CA TRP A 37 17.20 -31.05 -35.18
C TRP A 37 17.27 -31.55 -33.73
N LEU A 38 17.79 -32.74 -33.49
CA LEU A 38 18.04 -33.24 -32.12
C LEU A 38 19.01 -32.34 -31.36
N LEU A 39 20.06 -31.87 -32.03
CA LEU A 39 21.04 -30.97 -31.38
C LEU A 39 20.39 -29.64 -30.98
N VAL A 40 19.61 -29.04 -31.88
CA VAL A 40 18.90 -27.76 -31.60
C VAL A 40 17.86 -27.97 -30.47
N THR A 41 17.10 -29.06 -30.51
CA THR A 41 16.13 -29.39 -29.44
C THR A 41 16.84 -29.59 -28.11
N PHE A 42 17.93 -30.33 -28.08
CA PHE A 42 18.73 -30.57 -26.88
C PHE A 42 19.31 -29.26 -26.33
N LEU A 43 19.85 -28.41 -27.23
CA LEU A 43 20.39 -27.11 -26.83
C LEU A 43 19.28 -26.17 -26.30
N GLY A 44 18.10 -26.17 -26.93
CA GLY A 44 16.93 -25.43 -26.47
C GLY A 44 16.42 -25.93 -25.11
N MET A 45 16.40 -27.24 -24.90
CA MET A 45 16.04 -27.85 -23.62
C MET A 45 17.04 -27.49 -22.52
N ALA A 46 18.33 -27.57 -22.79
CA ALA A 46 19.38 -27.17 -21.86
C ALA A 46 19.29 -25.67 -21.51
N ALA A 47 19.11 -24.83 -22.52
CA ALA A 47 18.93 -23.39 -22.30
C ALA A 47 17.64 -23.10 -21.49
N GLY A 48 16.53 -23.81 -21.75
CA GLY A 48 15.30 -23.69 -20.98
C GLY A 48 15.44 -24.12 -19.53
N LEU A 49 16.18 -25.20 -19.27
CA LEU A 49 16.47 -25.64 -17.88
C LEU A 49 17.33 -24.62 -17.15
N VAL A 50 18.38 -24.10 -17.78
CA VAL A 50 19.22 -23.07 -17.18
C VAL A 50 18.40 -21.80 -16.90
N TYR A 51 17.57 -21.37 -17.84
CA TYR A 51 16.69 -20.23 -17.66
C TYR A 51 15.71 -20.43 -16.49
N GLY A 52 15.05 -21.60 -16.41
CA GLY A 52 14.13 -21.94 -15.34
C GLY A 52 14.80 -21.99 -13.95
N TYR A 53 16.04 -22.46 -13.90
CA TYR A 53 16.82 -22.50 -12.66
C TYR A 53 17.28 -21.11 -12.19
N MET A 54 17.56 -20.21 -13.13
CA MET A 54 18.00 -18.83 -12.85
C MET A 54 16.82 -17.91 -12.44
N HIS A 55 15.57 -18.31 -12.71
CA HIS A 55 14.38 -17.52 -12.36
C HIS A 55 13.58 -18.24 -11.26
N PRO A 56 13.91 -18.04 -9.98
CA PRO A 56 13.18 -18.65 -8.88
C PRO A 56 11.73 -18.18 -8.89
N GLN A 57 10.83 -19.08 -8.51
CA GLN A 57 9.41 -18.76 -8.37
C GLN A 57 9.24 -17.72 -7.27
N LYS A 58 8.45 -16.68 -7.53
CA LYS A 58 8.08 -15.68 -6.54
C LYS A 58 6.64 -15.93 -6.09
N PHE A 59 6.42 -15.92 -4.80
CA PHE A 59 5.10 -16.03 -4.19
C PHE A 59 4.52 -14.64 -3.97
N LYS A 60 3.24 -14.50 -4.23
CA LYS A 60 2.52 -13.25 -4.09
C LYS A 60 1.48 -13.39 -2.97
N ALA A 61 1.66 -12.67 -1.87
CA ALA A 61 0.65 -12.47 -0.86
C ALA A 61 -0.09 -11.17 -1.16
N THR A 62 -1.43 -11.22 -1.13
CA THR A 62 -2.25 -10.03 -1.38
C THR A 62 -3.34 -9.96 -0.34
N LEU A 63 -3.46 -8.81 0.30
CA LEU A 63 -4.49 -8.51 1.28
C LEU A 63 -5.22 -7.23 0.88
N ILE A 64 -6.56 -7.25 0.99
CA ILE A 64 -7.41 -6.11 0.65
C ILE A 64 -8.07 -5.62 1.93
N ILE A 65 -7.93 -4.31 2.17
CA ILE A 65 -8.49 -3.64 3.34
C ILE A 65 -9.57 -2.68 2.85
N ALA A 66 -10.75 -2.73 3.48
CA ALA A 66 -11.76 -1.71 3.31
C ALA A 66 -11.49 -0.59 4.33
N VAL A 67 -11.34 0.63 3.84
CA VAL A 67 -11.24 1.81 4.69
C VAL A 67 -12.60 2.50 4.65
N GLU A 68 -13.22 2.63 5.81
CA GLU A 68 -14.43 3.42 5.93
C GLU A 68 -14.06 4.90 5.73
N ASP A 69 -14.35 5.43 4.54
CA ASP A 69 -14.34 6.87 4.29
C ASP A 69 -15.51 7.43 5.08
N ASP A 70 -15.26 7.83 6.32
CA ASP A 70 -16.19 8.64 7.07
C ASP A 70 -16.43 9.91 6.23
N ASP A 71 -17.57 9.94 5.57
CA ASP A 71 -18.04 11.13 4.84
C ASP A 71 -18.15 12.24 5.88
N SER A 72 -17.04 12.93 6.09
CA SER A 72 -16.87 14.02 7.06
C SER A 72 -17.87 15.19 6.83
N ASN A 73 -18.66 15.10 5.78
CA ASN A 73 -19.76 16.03 5.47
C ASN A 73 -20.83 16.04 6.58
N GLY A 74 -21.09 14.91 7.26
CA GLY A 74 -22.03 14.87 8.38
C GLY A 74 -21.58 15.69 9.58
N TRP A 75 -20.33 15.56 9.98
CA TRP A 75 -19.74 16.34 11.06
C TRP A 75 -19.50 17.80 10.70
N GLN A 76 -19.07 18.08 9.47
CA GLN A 76 -18.89 19.45 8.99
C GLN A 76 -20.23 20.19 8.94
N ASN A 77 -21.29 19.55 8.46
CA ASN A 77 -22.64 20.13 8.45
C ASN A 77 -23.17 20.41 9.86
N LEU A 78 -22.92 19.50 10.82
CA LEU A 78 -23.28 19.72 12.22
C LEU A 78 -22.49 20.88 12.83
N LEU A 79 -21.18 20.94 12.61
CA LEU A 79 -20.34 22.03 13.14
C LEU A 79 -20.65 23.38 12.52
N GLN A 80 -20.97 23.42 11.21
CA GLN A 80 -21.46 24.65 10.55
C GLN A 80 -22.83 25.08 11.10
N GLN A 81 -23.72 24.15 11.42
CA GLN A 81 -25.01 24.45 12.03
C GLN A 81 -24.88 25.09 13.42
N PHE A 82 -23.79 24.77 14.13
CA PHE A 82 -23.44 25.41 15.39
C PHE A 82 -22.55 26.67 15.26
N GLY A 83 -22.34 27.18 14.02
CA GLY A 83 -21.56 28.37 13.75
C GLY A 83 -20.06 28.19 14.00
N ILE A 84 -19.60 26.96 14.13
CA ILE A 84 -18.19 26.64 14.29
C ILE A 84 -17.63 26.47 12.87
N ASP A 85 -17.07 27.54 12.32
CA ASP A 85 -16.28 27.49 11.10
C ASP A 85 -14.95 26.76 11.41
N VAL A 86 -14.93 25.46 11.16
CA VAL A 86 -13.71 24.66 11.22
C VAL A 86 -12.91 25.03 9.98
N GLY A 87 -12.29 26.21 10.03
CA GLY A 87 -11.61 26.88 8.93
C GLY A 87 -10.88 25.94 8.00
N GLY A 88 -11.25 26.01 6.77
CA GLY A 88 -10.68 25.68 5.45
C GLY A 88 -9.64 24.60 5.24
N ASN A 89 -9.06 24.00 6.26
CA ASN A 89 -8.16 22.86 6.17
C ASN A 89 -8.89 21.60 6.63
N ASN A 90 -9.50 20.96 5.68
CA ASN A 90 -10.18 19.67 5.79
C ASN A 90 -9.35 18.66 6.61
N PRO A 91 -9.65 18.42 7.90
CA PRO A 91 -8.88 17.45 8.68
C PRO A 91 -9.01 16.01 8.18
N GLY A 92 -10.06 15.73 7.39
CA GLY A 92 -10.26 14.45 6.72
C GLY A 92 -9.41 14.27 5.45
N GLY A 93 -8.84 15.35 4.88
CA GLY A 93 -8.09 15.29 3.63
C GLY A 93 -6.74 14.55 3.72
N ILE A 94 -6.18 14.41 4.92
CA ILE A 94 -4.90 13.70 5.13
C ILE A 94 -5.08 12.17 5.06
N PHE A 95 -6.31 11.67 5.25
CA PHE A 95 -6.61 10.23 5.33
C PHE A 95 -7.50 9.72 4.20
N LYS A 96 -7.58 10.43 3.08
CA LYS A 96 -8.14 9.87 1.86
C LYS A 96 -7.24 8.71 1.41
N GLY A 97 -7.83 7.66 0.86
CA GLY A 97 -7.18 6.40 0.54
C GLY A 97 -5.77 6.46 -0.08
N GLU A 98 -5.42 7.54 -0.81
CA GLU A 98 -4.07 7.77 -1.33
C GLU A 98 -3.03 8.03 -0.23
N SER A 99 -3.42 8.73 0.84
CA SER A 99 -2.50 9.00 1.95
C SER A 99 -2.22 7.73 2.77
N LEU A 100 -3.23 6.86 2.90
CA LEU A 100 -3.06 5.58 3.57
C LEU A 100 -2.22 4.61 2.73
N VAL A 101 -2.38 4.59 1.41
CA VAL A 101 -1.49 3.84 0.50
C VAL A 101 -0.04 4.28 0.69
N ARG A 102 0.22 5.59 0.78
CA ARG A 102 1.57 6.11 1.06
C ARG A 102 2.08 5.74 2.44
N LEU A 103 1.18 5.61 3.43
CA LEU A 103 1.56 5.25 4.79
C LEU A 103 2.22 3.86 4.84
N PHE A 104 1.72 2.88 4.07
CA PHE A 104 2.30 1.55 3.97
C PHE A 104 3.74 1.53 3.44
N THR A 105 4.15 2.53 2.66
CA THR A 105 5.49 2.64 2.11
C THR A 105 6.38 3.62 2.87
N THR A 106 5.88 4.24 3.96
CA THR A 106 6.71 5.15 4.75
C THR A 106 7.80 4.38 5.51
N ARG A 107 8.96 5.01 5.59
CA ARG A 107 10.12 4.42 6.27
C ARG A 107 9.79 3.97 7.69
N ASN A 108 9.11 4.80 8.45
CA ASN A 108 8.77 4.48 9.83
C ASN A 108 7.90 3.23 9.97
N GLN A 109 6.90 3.04 9.10
CA GLN A 109 6.02 1.88 9.16
C GLN A 109 6.75 0.61 8.70
N VAL A 110 7.47 0.70 7.58
CA VAL A 110 8.21 -0.46 7.05
C VAL A 110 9.32 -0.90 8.00
N GLU A 111 10.13 0.03 8.54
CA GLU A 111 11.18 -0.32 9.51
C GLU A 111 10.59 -0.90 10.80
N ARG A 112 9.49 -0.33 11.30
CA ARG A 112 8.80 -0.86 12.49
C ARG A 112 8.29 -2.28 12.25
N THR A 113 7.70 -2.56 11.08
CA THR A 113 7.26 -3.89 10.68
C THR A 113 8.43 -4.86 10.56
N LEU A 114 9.52 -4.43 9.93
CA LEU A 114 10.71 -5.27 9.75
C LEU A 114 11.35 -5.69 11.08
N LEU A 115 11.25 -4.86 12.11
CA LEU A 115 11.84 -5.13 13.43
C LEU A 115 10.90 -5.92 14.37
N GLN A 116 9.69 -6.28 13.94
CA GLN A 116 8.80 -7.12 14.74
C GLN A 116 9.29 -8.57 14.78
N GLU A 117 9.13 -9.20 15.94
CA GLU A 117 9.26 -10.63 16.10
C GLU A 117 7.99 -11.32 15.61
N VAL A 118 8.12 -12.16 14.61
CA VAL A 118 6.98 -12.82 13.94
C VAL A 118 7.14 -14.33 14.03
N THR A 119 6.04 -15.01 14.35
CA THR A 119 5.96 -16.46 14.23
C THR A 119 5.49 -16.82 12.84
N PHE A 120 6.38 -17.35 12.03
CA PHE A 120 6.08 -17.76 10.66
C PHE A 120 5.21 -19.02 10.66
N ALA A 121 4.51 -19.27 9.56
CA ALA A 121 3.65 -20.45 9.40
C ALA A 121 4.44 -21.79 9.37
N ASP A 122 5.78 -21.75 9.30
CA ASP A 122 6.66 -22.92 9.48
C ASP A 122 6.97 -23.19 10.96
N GLY A 123 6.46 -22.38 11.89
CA GLY A 123 6.65 -22.51 13.34
C GLY A 123 7.93 -21.87 13.87
N GLN A 124 8.72 -21.22 13.03
CA GLN A 124 9.90 -20.46 13.48
C GLN A 124 9.49 -19.07 13.94
N THR A 125 10.06 -18.62 15.05
CA THR A 125 9.85 -17.26 15.58
C THR A 125 11.16 -16.51 15.49
N GLU A 126 11.17 -15.44 14.74
CA GLU A 126 12.34 -14.58 14.54
C GLU A 126 11.94 -13.18 14.08
N ILE A 127 12.86 -12.23 14.15
CA ILE A 127 12.67 -10.88 13.65
C ILE A 127 12.60 -10.92 12.12
N LEU A 128 11.54 -10.33 11.58
CA LEU A 128 11.25 -10.35 10.14
C LEU A 128 12.42 -9.80 9.31
N ALA A 129 13.10 -8.74 9.80
CA ALA A 129 14.29 -8.17 9.16
C ALA A 129 15.42 -9.20 9.00
N ASN A 130 15.66 -10.04 10.00
CA ASN A 130 16.76 -11.02 9.94
C ASN A 130 16.52 -12.04 8.82
N ARG A 131 15.29 -12.55 8.73
CA ARG A 131 14.94 -13.55 7.74
C ARG A 131 14.94 -12.98 6.31
N ILE A 132 14.41 -11.76 6.12
CA ILE A 132 14.43 -11.10 4.81
C ILE A 132 15.89 -10.77 4.42
N PHE A 133 16.66 -10.19 5.35
CA PHE A 133 18.03 -9.75 5.08
C PHE A 133 18.92 -10.89 4.60
N GLN A 134 18.82 -12.07 5.20
CA GLN A 134 19.57 -13.27 4.80
C GLN A 134 19.30 -13.70 3.36
N GLN A 135 18.14 -13.35 2.80
CA GLN A 135 17.77 -13.69 1.42
C GLN A 135 18.05 -12.53 0.44
N THR A 136 18.62 -11.42 0.92
CA THR A 136 18.99 -10.30 0.05
C THR A 136 20.42 -10.47 -0.52
N PRO A 137 20.71 -9.89 -1.69
CA PRO A 137 22.06 -9.86 -2.24
C PRO A 137 23.08 -9.14 -1.34
N PHE A 138 22.62 -8.38 -0.35
CA PHE A 138 23.48 -7.63 0.57
C PHE A 138 24.08 -8.52 1.64
N ALA A 139 23.39 -9.60 2.04
CA ALA A 139 23.85 -10.52 3.08
C ALA A 139 25.18 -11.20 2.72
N GLU A 140 25.46 -11.39 1.43
CA GLU A 140 26.71 -12.01 0.94
C GLU A 140 27.95 -11.12 1.12
N LYS A 141 27.76 -9.82 1.44
CA LYS A 141 28.89 -8.92 1.63
C LYS A 141 29.58 -9.20 2.97
N PRO A 142 30.92 -9.31 3.01
CA PRO A 142 31.67 -9.63 4.24
C PRO A 142 31.40 -8.68 5.41
N ILE A 143 31.03 -7.42 5.11
CA ILE A 143 30.75 -6.42 6.15
C ILE A 143 29.46 -6.71 6.93
N PHE A 144 28.56 -7.55 6.38
CA PHE A 144 27.25 -7.88 6.96
C PHE A 144 27.12 -9.33 7.40
N SER A 145 28.23 -10.14 7.36
CA SER A 145 28.19 -11.58 7.63
C SER A 145 27.64 -11.96 9.00
N ASP A 146 27.87 -11.14 10.02
CA ASP A 146 27.45 -11.39 11.40
C ASP A 146 26.36 -10.40 11.86
N LEU A 147 25.70 -9.73 10.91
CA LEU A 147 24.73 -8.72 11.24
C LEU A 147 23.39 -9.35 11.60
N THR A 148 22.88 -9.00 12.78
CA THR A 148 21.57 -9.36 13.27
C THR A 148 20.83 -8.11 13.75
N PHE A 149 19.54 -8.08 13.55
CA PHE A 149 18.66 -7.01 14.03
C PHE A 149 17.99 -7.44 15.33
N SER A 150 17.77 -6.50 16.23
CA SER A 150 16.95 -6.62 17.44
C SER A 150 15.68 -5.77 17.29
N GLU A 151 14.70 -5.97 18.15
CA GLU A 151 13.49 -5.14 18.17
C GLU A 151 13.78 -3.69 18.58
N ASP A 152 14.74 -3.50 19.47
CA ASP A 152 15.13 -2.19 19.99
C ASP A 152 16.07 -1.47 19.04
N ARG A 153 15.51 -0.54 18.26
CA ARG A 153 16.26 0.28 17.32
C ARG A 153 17.24 1.24 17.99
N ASP A 154 16.96 1.69 19.21
CA ASP A 154 17.82 2.67 19.92
C ASP A 154 19.18 2.05 20.28
N SER A 155 19.28 0.72 20.30
CA SER A 155 20.50 -0.03 20.54
C SER A 155 21.36 -0.25 19.29
N PHE A 156 20.93 0.19 18.10
CA PHE A 156 21.60 -0.11 16.84
C PHE A 156 22.95 0.57 16.69
N SER A 157 23.91 -0.19 16.18
CA SER A 157 25.17 0.34 15.67
C SER A 157 24.94 1.08 14.34
N PRO A 158 25.81 2.01 13.94
CA PRO A 158 25.71 2.68 12.64
C PRO A 158 25.68 1.72 11.45
N LEU A 159 26.27 0.53 11.59
CA LEU A 159 26.24 -0.51 10.57
C LEU A 159 24.86 -1.14 10.45
N GLN A 160 24.21 -1.45 11.59
CA GLN A 160 22.85 -1.98 11.61
C GLN A 160 21.84 -0.98 11.05
N ASP A 161 21.99 0.31 11.39
CA ASP A 161 21.10 1.36 10.86
C ASP A 161 21.27 1.52 9.34
N SER A 162 22.51 1.44 8.83
CA SER A 162 22.77 1.45 7.40
C SER A 162 22.20 0.22 6.68
N ALA A 163 22.33 -0.95 7.29
CA ALA A 163 21.77 -2.19 6.73
C ALA A 163 20.25 -2.19 6.75
N LEU A 164 19.63 -1.68 7.82
CA LEU A 164 18.17 -1.51 7.90
C LEU A 164 17.64 -0.55 6.83
N MET A 165 18.38 0.53 6.56
CA MET A 165 18.03 1.45 5.48
C MET A 165 18.09 0.79 4.10
N LEU A 166 19.11 -0.03 3.83
CA LEU A 166 19.19 -0.81 2.60
C LEU A 166 18.04 -1.81 2.49
N LEU A 167 17.71 -2.47 3.59
CA LEU A 167 16.61 -3.42 3.67
C LEU A 167 15.26 -2.72 3.43
N TYR A 168 15.06 -1.52 3.99
CA TYR A 168 13.89 -0.70 3.73
C TYR A 168 13.73 -0.40 2.23
N HIS A 169 14.78 0.09 1.56
CA HIS A 169 14.73 0.38 0.13
C HIS A 169 14.41 -0.88 -0.70
N TYR A 170 15.09 -1.98 -0.40
CA TYR A 170 14.83 -3.26 -1.04
C TYR A 170 13.37 -3.69 -0.86
N THR A 171 12.85 -3.60 0.36
CA THR A 171 11.47 -4.00 0.68
C THR A 171 10.45 -3.13 -0.08
N VAL A 172 10.64 -1.81 -0.13
CA VAL A 172 9.69 -0.89 -0.78
C VAL A 172 9.77 -0.96 -2.30
N GLU A 173 10.94 -1.17 -2.88
CA GLU A 173 11.13 -1.16 -4.33
C GLU A 173 10.86 -2.53 -4.97
N GLU A 174 11.23 -3.63 -4.29
CA GLU A 174 11.22 -4.97 -4.89
C GLU A 174 10.17 -5.91 -4.30
N VAL A 175 9.77 -5.69 -3.03
CA VAL A 175 8.94 -6.67 -2.31
C VAL A 175 7.50 -6.21 -2.17
N ILE A 176 7.24 -4.99 -1.70
CA ILE A 176 5.88 -4.52 -1.41
C ILE A 176 5.35 -3.60 -2.50
N ALA A 177 4.05 -3.72 -2.74
CA ALA A 177 3.30 -2.77 -3.55
C ALA A 177 1.97 -2.49 -2.86
N ALA A 178 1.69 -1.22 -2.59
CA ALA A 178 0.40 -0.79 -2.08
C ALA A 178 -0.31 0.02 -3.18
N ASP A 179 -1.54 -0.35 -3.49
CA ASP A 179 -2.31 0.25 -4.56
C ASP A 179 -3.79 0.39 -4.19
N LYS A 180 -4.49 1.25 -4.90
CA LYS A 180 -5.93 1.42 -4.83
C LYS A 180 -6.55 0.88 -6.12
N PRO A 181 -7.05 -0.37 -6.14
CA PRO A 181 -7.51 -1.03 -7.37
C PRO A 181 -8.68 -0.29 -8.02
N GLU A 182 -9.55 0.32 -7.23
CA GLU A 182 -10.68 1.11 -7.73
C GLU A 182 -10.74 2.48 -7.06
N ARG A 183 -10.72 3.54 -7.86
CA ARG A 183 -10.79 4.93 -7.37
C ARG A 183 -12.09 5.27 -6.64
N LYS A 184 -13.17 4.57 -6.98
CA LYS A 184 -14.50 4.82 -6.40
C LYS A 184 -14.74 4.09 -5.08
N LEU A 185 -14.00 3.02 -4.83
CA LEU A 185 -14.10 2.24 -3.61
C LEU A 185 -12.96 2.61 -2.67
N SER A 186 -13.26 2.66 -1.39
CA SER A 186 -12.26 2.87 -0.34
C SER A 186 -11.55 1.56 0.02
N LEU A 187 -11.13 0.84 -1.03
CA LEU A 187 -10.36 -0.40 -0.90
C LEU A 187 -8.89 -0.12 -1.18
N ILE A 188 -8.03 -0.64 -0.31
CA ILE A 188 -6.58 -0.61 -0.47
C ILE A 188 -6.11 -2.05 -0.60
N GLN A 189 -5.32 -2.30 -1.61
CA GLN A 189 -4.68 -3.57 -1.84
C GLN A 189 -3.21 -3.47 -1.49
N LEU A 190 -2.78 -4.27 -0.51
CA LEU A 190 -1.37 -4.47 -0.19
C LEU A 190 -0.93 -5.81 -0.77
N THR A 191 0.19 -5.80 -1.46
CA THR A 191 0.78 -6.98 -2.08
C THR A 191 2.24 -7.09 -1.67
N ALA A 192 2.66 -8.27 -1.21
CA ALA A 192 4.07 -8.61 -1.05
C ALA A 192 4.45 -9.73 -2.01
N VAL A 193 5.61 -9.59 -2.66
CA VAL A 193 6.15 -10.56 -3.63
C VAL A 193 7.55 -10.98 -3.16
N HIS A 194 7.71 -12.24 -2.78
CA HIS A 194 8.99 -12.75 -2.28
C HIS A 194 9.22 -14.21 -2.70
N PRO A 195 10.47 -14.67 -2.86
CA PRO A 195 10.77 -16.08 -3.12
C PRO A 195 10.34 -17.04 -2.00
N ASP A 196 10.37 -16.57 -0.74
CA ASP A 196 9.83 -17.31 0.41
C ASP A 196 8.38 -16.89 0.65
N LYS A 197 7.46 -17.88 0.55
CA LYS A 197 6.02 -17.66 0.78
C LYS A 197 5.68 -17.21 2.20
N TYR A 198 6.46 -17.68 3.17
CA TYR A 198 6.24 -17.35 4.58
C TYR A 198 6.59 -15.88 4.86
N ILE A 199 7.66 -15.39 4.24
CA ILE A 199 8.03 -13.97 4.30
C ILE A 199 6.96 -13.11 3.63
N ALA A 200 6.51 -13.48 2.42
CA ALA A 200 5.48 -12.71 1.71
C ALA A 200 4.20 -12.59 2.55
N GLN A 201 3.76 -13.69 3.18
CA GLN A 201 2.58 -13.70 4.06
C GLN A 201 2.82 -12.85 5.31
N ALA A 202 3.85 -13.14 6.10
CA ALA A 202 4.14 -12.47 7.35
C ALA A 202 4.33 -10.96 7.17
N LEU A 203 5.07 -10.55 6.13
CA LEU A 203 5.28 -9.14 5.83
C LEU A 203 3.97 -8.41 5.51
N THR A 204 3.06 -9.06 4.76
CA THR A 204 1.77 -8.45 4.42
C THR A 204 0.89 -8.32 5.64
N GLU A 205 0.77 -9.36 6.46
CA GLU A 205 -0.04 -9.38 7.69
C GLU A 205 0.48 -8.36 8.70
N GLU A 206 1.76 -8.39 9.00
CA GLU A 206 2.38 -7.51 9.99
C GLU A 206 2.35 -6.04 9.56
N LEU A 207 2.60 -5.75 8.28
CA LEU A 207 2.57 -4.37 7.78
C LEU A 207 1.17 -3.75 7.89
N ILE A 208 0.13 -4.56 7.69
CA ILE A 208 -1.26 -4.13 7.87
C ILE A 208 -1.56 -3.89 9.34
N GLU A 209 -1.17 -4.81 10.21
CA GLU A 209 -1.40 -4.70 11.65
C GLU A 209 -0.74 -3.45 12.22
N GLN A 210 0.55 -3.27 11.99
CA GLN A 210 1.32 -2.10 12.44
C GLN A 210 0.78 -0.78 11.88
N THR A 211 0.40 -0.78 10.59
CA THR A 211 -0.16 0.44 9.97
C THR A 211 -1.55 0.75 10.51
N SER A 212 -2.37 -0.27 10.76
CA SER A 212 -3.71 -0.11 11.33
C SER A 212 -3.67 0.42 12.78
N GLU A 213 -2.79 -0.12 13.60
CA GLU A 213 -2.56 0.37 14.96
C GLU A 213 -2.13 1.84 14.97
N TYR A 214 -1.14 2.17 14.15
CA TYR A 214 -0.66 3.55 14.02
C TYR A 214 -1.78 4.49 13.56
N TYR A 215 -2.59 4.06 12.61
CA TYR A 215 -3.73 4.84 12.12
C TYR A 215 -4.75 5.12 13.22
N VAL A 216 -5.13 4.09 13.98
CA VAL A 216 -6.05 4.22 15.13
C VAL A 216 -5.47 5.14 16.21
N GLU A 217 -4.18 5.00 16.53
CA GLU A 217 -3.49 5.88 17.48
C GLU A 217 -3.56 7.35 17.03
N LEU A 218 -3.27 7.60 15.76
CA LEU A 218 -3.27 8.93 15.18
C LEU A 218 -4.66 9.58 15.20
N LEU A 219 -5.71 8.81 14.84
CA LEU A 219 -7.10 9.27 14.91
C LEU A 219 -7.52 9.58 16.36
N THR A 220 -7.17 8.68 17.28
CA THR A 220 -7.49 8.85 18.70
C THR A 220 -6.79 10.07 19.30
N LYS A 221 -5.53 10.27 18.98
CA LYS A 221 -4.75 11.45 19.43
C LYS A 221 -5.39 12.75 18.93
N LYS A 222 -5.79 12.78 17.66
CA LYS A 222 -6.46 13.94 17.06
C LYS A 222 -7.81 14.19 17.71
N ALA A 223 -8.63 13.17 17.90
CA ALA A 223 -9.93 13.28 18.56
C ALA A 223 -9.79 13.83 20.00
N ARG A 224 -8.80 13.35 20.76
CA ARG A 224 -8.50 13.85 22.11
C ARG A 224 -8.05 15.32 22.13
N LEU A 225 -7.24 15.73 21.16
CA LEU A 225 -6.83 17.14 21.05
C LEU A 225 -8.02 18.03 20.73
N ASN A 226 -8.88 17.66 19.79
CA ASN A 226 -10.09 18.39 19.44
C ASN A 226 -11.02 18.50 20.64
N MET A 227 -11.28 17.40 21.34
CA MET A 227 -12.10 17.40 22.56
C MET A 227 -11.54 18.36 23.62
N LYS A 228 -10.23 18.40 23.82
CA LYS A 228 -9.58 19.31 24.78
C LYS A 228 -9.75 20.77 24.39
N VAL A 229 -9.73 21.10 23.10
CA VAL A 229 -9.99 22.46 22.61
C VAL A 229 -11.45 22.84 22.88
N LEU A 230 -12.39 22.01 22.44
CA LEU A 230 -13.83 22.25 22.64
C LEU A 230 -14.19 22.37 24.13
N GLN A 231 -13.58 21.58 24.99
CA GLN A 231 -13.81 21.67 26.44
C GLN A 231 -13.32 23.01 26.99
N ARG A 232 -12.15 23.50 26.57
CA ARG A 232 -11.66 24.82 26.97
C ARG A 232 -12.57 25.97 26.52
N GLU A 233 -13.10 25.88 25.28
CA GLU A 233 -14.05 26.86 24.78
C GLU A 233 -15.34 26.84 25.56
N ALA A 234 -15.91 25.66 25.82
CA ALA A 234 -17.09 25.49 26.66
C ALA A 234 -16.90 26.04 28.08
N ASP A 235 -15.75 25.77 28.69
CA ASP A 235 -15.43 26.30 30.02
C ASP A 235 -15.31 27.81 30.01
N SER A 236 -14.70 28.42 28.97
CA SER A 236 -14.60 29.85 28.84
C SER A 236 -15.97 30.52 28.68
N VAL A 237 -16.84 29.97 27.85
CA VAL A 237 -18.23 30.46 27.72
C VAL A 237 -19.00 30.33 29.03
N ARG A 238 -18.85 29.22 29.75
CA ARG A 238 -19.45 29.00 31.06
C ARG A 238 -19.00 30.06 32.11
N ILE A 239 -17.71 30.38 32.11
CA ILE A 239 -17.16 31.41 33.00
C ILE A 239 -17.77 32.78 32.67
N LEU A 240 -17.83 33.14 31.38
CA LEU A 240 -18.41 34.42 30.93
C LEU A 240 -19.90 34.50 31.27
N MET A 241 -20.66 33.39 31.04
CA MET A 241 -22.06 33.31 31.38
C MET A 241 -22.28 33.53 32.90
N ASN A 242 -21.50 32.81 33.73
CA ASN A 242 -21.60 32.94 35.19
C ASN A 242 -21.21 34.34 35.67
N ALA A 243 -20.22 35.00 35.06
CA ALA A 243 -19.86 36.36 35.34
C ALA A 243 -21.00 37.35 35.02
N ASN A 244 -21.63 37.20 33.85
CA ASN A 244 -22.78 38.01 33.44
C ASN A 244 -23.98 37.80 34.37
N LEU A 245 -24.28 36.54 34.76
CA LEU A 245 -25.36 36.27 35.73
C LEU A 245 -25.11 36.94 37.09
N ARG A 246 -23.87 36.96 37.57
CA ARG A 246 -23.54 37.68 38.84
C ARG A 246 -23.72 39.17 38.71
N ILE A 247 -23.39 39.75 37.55
CA ILE A 247 -23.60 41.21 37.30
C ILE A 247 -25.11 41.51 37.35
N ILE A 248 -25.93 40.70 36.67
CA ILE A 248 -27.38 40.87 36.66
C ILE A 248 -28.00 40.73 38.07
N GLN A 249 -27.52 39.77 38.85
CA GLN A 249 -28.00 39.57 40.24
C GLN A 249 -27.64 40.72 41.17
N ASN A 250 -26.53 41.42 40.88
CA ASN A 250 -26.08 42.54 41.72
C ASN A 250 -26.64 43.91 41.30
N VAL A 251 -27.46 44.00 40.24
CA VAL A 251 -28.11 45.25 39.82
C VAL A 251 -29.27 45.56 40.76
N PRO A 252 -29.30 46.73 41.38
CA PRO A 252 -30.37 47.09 42.32
C PRO A 252 -31.73 47.13 41.62
N PRO A 253 -32.84 46.74 42.30
CA PRO A 253 -34.16 46.58 41.71
C PRO A 253 -34.71 47.81 40.97
N LYS A 254 -34.25 49.00 41.31
CA LYS A 254 -34.64 50.28 40.63
C LYS A 254 -34.06 50.41 39.24
N GLU A 255 -32.86 49.88 38.98
CA GLU A 255 -32.22 49.89 37.65
C GLU A 255 -32.71 48.79 36.74
N HIS A 256 -33.19 47.68 37.32
CA HIS A 256 -33.72 46.56 36.56
C HIS A 256 -34.96 46.94 35.74
N GLN A 257 -35.84 47.80 36.27
CA GLN A 257 -36.99 48.30 35.53
C GLN A 257 -36.64 49.26 34.41
N SER A 258 -35.61 50.05 34.55
CA SER A 258 -35.14 50.95 33.46
C SER A 258 -34.47 50.14 32.34
N PHE A 259 -33.73 49.11 32.66
CA PHE A 259 -33.06 48.21 31.68
C PHE A 259 -34.06 47.41 30.86
N LEU A 260 -35.10 46.86 31.47
CA LEU A 260 -36.20 46.16 30.77
C LEU A 260 -37.00 47.10 29.89
N LYS A 261 -37.09 48.38 30.23
CA LYS A 261 -37.76 49.42 29.42
C LYS A 261 -36.93 49.73 28.14
N TYR A 262 -35.61 49.67 28.20
CA TYR A 262 -34.75 49.86 27.03
C TYR A 262 -34.78 48.63 26.10
N LEU A 263 -34.80 47.40 26.61
CA LEU A 263 -34.89 46.17 25.81
C LEU A 263 -36.25 46.01 25.08
N ARG A 264 -37.31 46.75 25.49
CA ARG A 264 -38.63 46.70 24.88
C ARG A 264 -38.78 47.62 23.67
N ILE A 265 -37.74 48.44 23.37
CA ILE A 265 -37.75 49.46 22.29
C ILE A 265 -36.97 48.95 21.05
N PHE A 266 -36.25 47.86 21.15
CA PHE A 266 -35.61 47.14 20.07
C PHE A 266 -36.34 45.78 19.81
#